data_e45dfcbc11a70abe87818c89e7abcef6
#
_entry.id   e45dfcbc11a70abe87818c89e7abcef6
#
_cell.length_a   1.000
_cell.length_b   1.000
_cell.length_c   1.000
_cell.angle_alpha   90.00
_cell.angle_beta   90.00
_cell.angle_gamma   90.00
#
_symmetry.space_group_name_H-M   'P 1'
#
loop_
_entity.id
_entity.type
_entity.pdbx_description
1 polymer ?
#
loop_
_entity_poly.entity_id
_entity_poly.type
_entity_poly.pdbx_seq_one_letter_code
_entity_poly.pdbx_strand_id
1 'polypeptide(L)'
;MDYTNLINNTTGKTSKVGIIGATRGYGYTLLAQIPKVKHMDLRVICSRHPEECLEVLKEIGYDEDQIIFCEGKPEIEQAPKEAILIVSDYRLVMECGITALVECTGNTAVSSDAALAALRAGVNVYMVSKETDSVCGPLLNQVAAEHGAVYALVNGDQPRNLLDLYSWAMLLGLEVVAAGKSSEYDFVWDRETGEFTCTDGSGVVEKIPQMQDCWYYNGVETLDQRRSILEKYTGVISADLCEMNLVSNITGLVPSSPFLSYPVAKTSELANIFIPEEDGGILKKTGVVDVFYNLRGKDEASFCGGEFIIVKCENEKMWEILKSKGHVMSKNDKIRMHLLSIPLYGP
;
A
#
# COMPACT_ATOMS: atom_id res chain seq x y z
N MET A 1 16.17 1.14 -9.01
CA MET A 1 16.79 2.50 -8.96
C MET A 1 17.92 2.45 -7.93
N ASP A 2 19.08 3.07 -8.21
CA ASP A 2 20.17 3.13 -7.23
C ASP A 2 19.92 4.30 -6.26
N TYR A 3 19.28 4.01 -5.13
CA TYR A 3 18.98 4.99 -4.09
C TYR A 3 20.25 5.60 -3.47
N THR A 4 21.38 4.87 -3.49
CA THR A 4 22.66 5.37 -2.96
C THR A 4 23.14 6.62 -3.72
N ASN A 5 23.00 6.59 -5.04
CA ASN A 5 23.34 7.76 -5.88
C ASN A 5 22.38 8.93 -5.65
N LEU A 6 21.10 8.70 -5.40
CA LEU A 6 20.16 9.75 -5.06
C LEU A 6 20.55 10.43 -3.74
N ILE A 7 20.86 9.66 -2.70
CA ILE A 7 21.26 10.18 -1.38
C ILE A 7 22.58 10.95 -1.47
N ASN A 8 23.57 10.43 -2.19
CA ASN A 8 24.88 11.07 -2.32
C ASN A 8 24.85 12.36 -3.15
N ASN A 9 23.86 12.53 -4.04
CA ASN A 9 23.68 13.71 -4.88
C ASN A 9 22.71 14.73 -4.27
N THR A 10 22.24 14.54 -3.04
CA THR A 10 21.43 15.55 -2.35
C THR A 10 22.27 16.81 -2.08
N THR A 11 21.62 17.98 -2.18
CA THR A 11 22.29 19.30 -2.12
C THR A 11 22.79 19.69 -0.72
N GLY A 12 22.94 18.76 0.21
CA GLY A 12 23.37 19.00 1.59
C GLY A 12 22.34 19.72 2.48
N LYS A 13 21.13 19.95 1.98
CA LYS A 13 20.04 20.50 2.79
C LYS A 13 19.40 19.37 3.62
N THR A 14 19.21 19.65 4.90
CA THR A 14 18.50 18.75 5.82
C THR A 14 17.01 19.08 5.83
N SER A 15 16.17 18.07 5.68
CA SER A 15 14.72 18.21 5.81
C SER A 15 14.33 18.22 7.27
N LYS A 16 13.61 19.24 7.71
CA LYS A 16 12.99 19.31 9.04
C LYS A 16 11.63 18.67 8.96
N VAL A 17 11.46 17.54 9.67
CA VAL A 17 10.27 16.69 9.58
C VAL A 17 9.33 16.97 10.73
N GLY A 18 8.05 17.18 10.41
CA GLY A 18 6.95 17.10 11.35
C GLY A 18 6.17 15.80 11.15
N ILE A 19 5.73 15.17 12.24
CA ILE A 19 4.95 13.94 12.19
C ILE A 19 3.65 14.14 12.98
N ILE A 20 2.53 13.81 12.37
CA ILE A 20 1.22 13.75 13.02
C ILE A 20 0.79 12.29 13.15
N GLY A 21 0.53 11.82 14.39
CA GLY A 21 0.17 10.42 14.65
C GLY A 21 1.37 9.49 14.81
N ALA A 22 2.35 9.87 15.65
CA ALA A 22 3.67 9.27 15.69
C ALA A 22 3.87 8.13 16.71
N THR A 23 2.94 7.90 17.64
CA THR A 23 3.21 7.04 18.81
C THR A 23 3.05 5.54 18.55
N ARG A 24 2.49 5.14 17.41
CA ARG A 24 2.21 3.74 17.08
C ARG A 24 2.40 3.47 15.58
N GLY A 25 2.50 2.19 15.23
CA GLY A 25 2.52 1.74 13.83
C GLY A 25 3.63 2.40 13.01
N TYR A 26 3.29 2.91 11.85
CA TYR A 26 4.24 3.53 10.92
C TYR A 26 4.98 4.73 11.54
N GLY A 27 4.27 5.59 12.28
CA GLY A 27 4.88 6.75 12.92
C GLY A 27 5.98 6.37 13.89
N TYR A 28 5.80 5.35 14.72
CA TYR A 28 6.83 4.83 15.61
C TYR A 28 8.07 4.34 14.83
N THR A 29 7.86 3.54 13.78
CA THR A 29 8.98 3.03 12.96
C THR A 29 9.75 4.15 12.30
N LEU A 30 9.08 5.20 11.84
CA LEU A 30 9.71 6.37 11.27
C LEU A 30 10.54 7.12 12.32
N LEU A 31 10.01 7.34 13.53
CA LEU A 31 10.76 7.96 14.63
C LEU A 31 12.04 7.19 14.95
N ALA A 32 11.99 5.87 14.95
CA ALA A 32 13.15 5.02 15.23
C ALA A 32 14.21 5.05 14.09
N GLN A 33 13.80 5.40 12.87
CA GLN A 33 14.71 5.46 11.72
C GLN A 33 15.32 6.85 11.48
N ILE A 34 14.61 7.94 11.76
CA ILE A 34 15.08 9.31 11.51
C ILE A 34 16.52 9.55 12.01
N PRO A 35 16.92 9.17 13.24
CA PRO A 35 18.30 9.39 13.73
C PRO A 35 19.39 8.68 12.91
N LYS A 36 19.02 7.70 12.09
CA LYS A 36 19.92 6.90 11.26
C LYS A 36 19.99 7.39 9.81
N VAL A 37 19.11 8.31 9.43
CA VAL A 37 18.98 8.80 8.07
C VAL A 37 19.68 10.16 7.95
N LYS A 38 20.65 10.27 7.05
CA LYS A 38 21.30 11.54 6.74
C LYS A 38 20.30 12.51 6.12
N HIS A 39 20.48 13.80 6.44
CA HIS A 39 19.67 14.90 5.88
C HIS A 39 18.18 14.86 6.26
N MET A 40 17.86 14.24 7.39
CA MET A 40 16.52 14.23 7.94
C MET A 40 16.60 14.49 9.46
N ASP A 41 15.96 15.55 9.94
CA ASP A 41 15.90 15.91 11.35
C ASP A 41 14.44 15.96 11.80
N LEU A 42 14.16 15.32 12.94
CA LEU A 42 12.86 15.45 13.59
C LEU A 42 12.73 16.85 14.20
N ARG A 43 11.69 17.59 13.82
CA ARG A 43 11.43 18.92 14.37
C ARG A 43 10.23 18.97 15.28
N VAL A 44 9.16 18.29 14.94
CA VAL A 44 7.93 18.30 15.73
C VAL A 44 7.17 17.00 15.62
N ILE A 45 6.58 16.58 16.73
CA ILE A 45 5.59 15.52 16.81
C ILE A 45 4.27 16.11 17.30
N CYS A 46 3.19 15.71 16.63
CA CYS A 46 1.85 16.07 17.07
C CYS A 46 1.06 14.82 17.46
N SER A 47 0.55 14.81 18.69
CA SER A 47 -0.35 13.78 19.21
C SER A 47 -1.34 14.37 20.19
N ARG A 48 -2.54 13.80 20.26
CA ARG A 48 -3.52 14.12 21.31
C ARG A 48 -3.08 13.68 22.72
N HIS A 49 -2.04 12.86 22.78
CA HIS A 49 -1.43 12.32 24.00
C HIS A 49 0.06 12.68 24.01
N PRO A 50 0.42 13.93 24.32
CA PRO A 50 1.80 14.41 24.25
C PRO A 50 2.75 13.68 25.20
N GLU A 51 2.26 13.18 26.32
CA GLU A 51 3.06 12.39 27.27
C GLU A 51 3.53 11.06 26.65
N GLU A 52 2.67 10.39 25.88
CA GLU A 52 3.05 9.17 25.14
C GLU A 52 4.16 9.46 24.12
N CYS A 53 4.18 10.64 23.51
CA CYS A 53 5.24 11.03 22.60
C CYS A 53 6.59 11.09 23.30
N LEU A 54 6.64 11.67 24.51
CA LEU A 54 7.88 11.75 25.28
C LEU A 54 8.39 10.37 25.67
N GLU A 55 7.50 9.47 26.11
CA GLU A 55 7.87 8.10 26.46
C GLU A 55 8.44 7.35 25.25
N VAL A 56 7.80 7.45 24.08
CA VAL A 56 8.28 6.84 22.83
C VAL A 56 9.64 7.41 22.41
N LEU A 57 9.83 8.72 22.48
CA LEU A 57 11.12 9.33 22.14
C LEU A 57 12.24 8.85 23.06
N LYS A 58 11.98 8.75 24.37
CA LYS A 58 12.93 8.21 25.34
C LYS A 58 13.27 6.74 25.09
N GLU A 59 12.26 5.92 24.79
CA GLU A 59 12.42 4.51 24.45
C GLU A 59 13.34 4.32 23.22
N ILE A 60 13.17 5.17 22.21
CA ILE A 60 14.00 5.15 21.01
C ILE A 60 15.42 5.65 21.27
N GLY A 61 15.62 6.48 22.29
CA GLY A 61 16.92 7.02 22.71
C GLY A 61 17.18 8.46 22.27
N TYR A 62 16.13 9.25 22.04
CA TYR A 62 16.27 10.70 21.89
C TYR A 62 16.64 11.37 23.21
N ASP A 63 17.43 12.45 23.13
CA ASP A 63 17.87 13.21 24.29
C ASP A 63 16.72 14.06 24.86
N GLU A 64 16.35 13.78 26.10
CA GLU A 64 15.23 14.45 26.79
C GLU A 64 15.45 15.97 26.91
N ASP A 65 16.71 16.41 27.08
CA ASP A 65 17.05 17.83 27.21
C ASP A 65 16.79 18.63 25.92
N GLN A 66 16.60 17.94 24.79
CA GLN A 66 16.26 18.54 23.49
C GLN A 66 14.77 18.55 23.19
N ILE A 67 13.93 17.99 24.07
CA ILE A 67 12.48 17.84 23.86
C ILE A 67 11.74 18.93 24.63
N ILE A 68 10.86 19.66 23.93
CA ILE A 68 10.10 20.77 24.50
C ILE A 68 8.61 20.58 24.17
N PHE A 69 7.78 20.63 25.20
CA PHE A 69 6.33 20.74 25.05
C PHE A 69 5.94 22.18 24.72
N CYS A 70 5.09 22.35 23.71
CA CYS A 70 4.57 23.65 23.31
C CYS A 70 3.04 23.60 23.25
N GLU A 71 2.39 24.48 24.00
CA GLU A 71 0.93 24.62 24.00
C GLU A 71 0.44 25.66 22.98
N GLY A 72 1.34 26.54 22.51
CA GLY A 72 1.01 27.58 21.57
C GLY A 72 2.21 28.18 20.85
N LYS A 73 1.92 29.12 19.96
CA LYS A 73 2.92 29.79 19.11
C LYS A 73 4.03 30.52 19.88
N PRO A 74 3.78 31.17 21.04
CA PRO A 74 4.85 31.87 21.76
C PRO A 74 5.96 30.93 22.24
N GLU A 75 5.63 29.72 22.69
CA GLU A 75 6.63 28.72 23.11
C GLU A 75 7.41 28.17 21.92
N ILE A 76 6.73 27.96 20.79
CA ILE A 76 7.37 27.53 19.55
C ILE A 76 8.41 28.56 19.07
N GLU A 77 8.06 29.85 19.10
CA GLU A 77 8.95 30.94 18.69
C GLU A 77 10.18 31.09 19.58
N GLN A 78 10.05 30.78 20.89
CA GLN A 78 11.15 30.84 21.86
C GLN A 78 12.02 29.57 21.87
N ALA A 79 11.52 28.46 21.34
CA ALA A 79 12.23 27.20 21.37
C ALA A 79 13.50 27.22 20.47
N PRO A 80 14.60 26.60 20.90
CA PRO A 80 15.80 26.45 20.10
C PRO A 80 15.48 25.78 18.74
N LYS A 81 16.18 26.21 17.69
CA LYS A 81 15.96 25.68 16.32
C LYS A 81 16.23 24.20 16.19
N GLU A 82 17.06 23.65 17.06
CA GLU A 82 17.45 22.23 17.08
C GLU A 82 16.61 21.40 18.05
N ALA A 83 15.72 22.02 18.83
CA ALA A 83 14.85 21.29 19.74
C ALA A 83 13.77 20.48 18.99
N ILE A 84 13.41 19.36 19.56
CA ILE A 84 12.26 18.53 19.13
C ILE A 84 11.03 19.03 19.89
N LEU A 85 10.01 19.46 19.16
CA LEU A 85 8.79 20.00 19.76
C LEU A 85 7.72 18.93 19.86
N ILE A 86 6.97 18.92 20.95
CA ILE A 86 5.76 18.14 21.10
C ILE A 86 4.58 19.09 21.20
N VAL A 87 3.60 18.93 20.32
CA VAL A 87 2.37 19.72 20.31
C VAL A 87 1.15 18.82 20.31
N SER A 88 0.04 19.29 20.93
CA SER A 88 -1.24 18.54 20.95
C SER A 88 -2.19 18.95 19.83
N ASP A 89 -2.01 20.13 19.25
CA ASP A 89 -2.82 20.67 18.15
C ASP A 89 -2.03 20.63 16.83
N TYR A 90 -2.52 19.87 15.85
CA TYR A 90 -1.87 19.73 14.54
C TYR A 90 -1.73 21.07 13.79
N ARG A 91 -2.56 22.07 14.08
CA ARG A 91 -2.47 23.41 13.47
C ARG A 91 -1.18 24.13 13.85
N LEU A 92 -0.59 23.79 15.00
CA LEU A 92 0.70 24.36 15.44
C LEU A 92 1.91 23.78 14.70
N VAL A 93 1.75 22.63 14.05
CA VAL A 93 2.86 21.95 13.33
C VAL A 93 3.47 22.85 12.25
N MET A 94 2.64 23.65 11.56
CA MET A 94 3.11 24.57 10.52
C MET A 94 3.93 25.73 11.08
N GLU A 95 3.74 26.09 12.34
CA GLU A 95 4.52 27.14 13.01
C GLU A 95 5.92 26.67 13.45
N CYS A 96 6.17 25.35 13.43
CA CYS A 96 7.42 24.75 13.91
C CYS A 96 8.58 24.81 12.91
N GLY A 97 8.38 25.40 11.71
CA GLY A 97 9.42 25.58 10.71
C GLY A 97 9.84 24.28 10.01
N ILE A 98 8.89 23.38 9.78
CA ILE A 98 9.11 22.14 9.04
C ILE A 98 9.22 22.37 7.54
N THR A 99 9.91 21.47 6.84
CA THR A 99 9.99 21.41 5.38
C THR A 99 9.26 20.21 4.79
N ALA A 100 8.93 19.24 5.66
CA ALA A 100 8.22 18.04 5.31
C ALA A 100 7.27 17.64 6.44
N LEU A 101 6.04 17.30 6.09
CA LEU A 101 5.03 16.72 6.97
C LEU A 101 4.83 15.27 6.62
N VAL A 102 4.90 14.36 7.61
CA VAL A 102 4.44 12.97 7.49
C VAL A 102 3.15 12.82 8.27
N GLU A 103 2.10 12.43 7.59
CA GLU A 103 0.76 12.31 8.17
C GLU A 103 0.41 10.83 8.35
N CYS A 104 0.21 10.39 9.61
CA CYS A 104 0.04 8.99 10.01
C CYS A 104 -1.19 8.76 10.93
N THR A 105 -2.18 9.65 10.94
CA THR A 105 -3.26 9.55 11.94
C THR A 105 -4.33 8.51 11.61
N GLY A 106 -4.52 8.17 10.33
CA GLY A 106 -5.68 7.39 9.87
C GLY A 106 -7.03 8.13 10.02
N ASN A 107 -7.01 9.39 10.47
CA ASN A 107 -8.21 10.21 10.64
C ASN A 107 -8.38 11.16 9.45
N THR A 108 -9.30 10.85 8.55
CA THR A 108 -9.50 11.57 7.29
C THR A 108 -9.73 13.06 7.45
N ALA A 109 -10.45 13.50 8.48
CA ALA A 109 -10.72 14.91 8.70
C ALA A 109 -9.48 15.69 9.14
N VAL A 110 -8.73 15.17 10.13
CA VAL A 110 -7.47 15.78 10.60
C VAL A 110 -6.41 15.74 9.51
N SER A 111 -6.29 14.60 8.87
CA SER A 111 -5.29 14.32 7.85
C SER A 111 -5.45 15.23 6.61
N SER A 112 -6.68 15.39 6.10
CA SER A 112 -6.95 16.26 4.96
C SER A 112 -6.71 17.73 5.27
N ASP A 113 -7.12 18.20 6.46
CA ASP A 113 -6.95 19.59 6.88
C ASP A 113 -5.47 19.94 7.11
N ALA A 114 -4.74 19.06 7.81
CA ALA A 114 -3.31 19.23 8.04
C ALA A 114 -2.50 19.19 6.73
N ALA A 115 -2.79 18.26 5.83
CA ALA A 115 -2.14 18.18 4.53
C ALA A 115 -2.40 19.42 3.69
N LEU A 116 -3.65 19.89 3.63
CA LEU A 116 -4.02 21.09 2.89
C LEU A 116 -3.31 22.34 3.43
N ALA A 117 -3.22 22.48 4.76
CA ALA A 117 -2.51 23.59 5.40
C ALA A 117 -1.01 23.55 5.09
N ALA A 118 -0.38 22.37 5.16
CA ALA A 118 1.02 22.17 4.84
C ALA A 118 1.35 22.52 3.38
N LEU A 119 0.58 21.98 2.44
CA LEU A 119 0.78 22.22 1.02
C LEU A 119 0.64 23.70 0.65
N ARG A 120 -0.37 24.40 1.21
CA ARG A 120 -0.56 25.85 1.03
C ARG A 120 0.60 26.68 1.59
N ALA A 121 1.28 26.17 2.60
CA ALA A 121 2.50 26.78 3.15
C ALA A 121 3.78 26.41 2.38
N GLY A 122 3.69 25.66 1.29
CA GLY A 122 4.85 25.16 0.52
C GLY A 122 5.62 24.04 1.20
N VAL A 123 5.02 23.38 2.20
CA VAL A 123 5.59 22.23 2.92
C VAL A 123 5.23 20.94 2.18
N ASN A 124 6.24 20.10 1.95
CA ASN A 124 6.01 18.79 1.33
C ASN A 124 5.21 17.88 2.25
N VAL A 125 4.29 17.10 1.69
CA VAL A 125 3.45 16.16 2.44
C VAL A 125 3.69 14.73 1.97
N TYR A 126 3.97 13.87 2.92
CA TYR A 126 4.08 12.43 2.74
C TYR A 126 2.93 11.76 3.48
N MET A 127 1.97 11.23 2.71
CA MET A 127 0.72 10.69 3.22
C MET A 127 0.85 9.20 3.52
N VAL A 128 0.64 8.82 4.79
CA VAL A 128 0.53 7.43 5.23
C VAL A 128 -0.94 7.01 5.30
N SER A 129 -1.84 7.95 5.67
CA SER A 129 -3.27 7.70 5.81
C SER A 129 -3.94 7.49 4.45
N LYS A 130 -3.92 6.25 3.95
CA LYS A 130 -4.47 5.87 2.64
C LYS A 130 -5.96 6.16 2.49
N GLU A 131 -6.71 6.16 3.59
CA GLU A 131 -8.11 6.54 3.63
C GLU A 131 -8.32 7.99 3.16
N THR A 132 -7.46 8.89 3.62
CA THR A 132 -7.49 10.29 3.21
C THR A 132 -7.08 10.46 1.75
N ASP A 133 -6.02 9.79 1.36
CA ASP A 133 -5.50 9.88 -0.01
C ASP A 133 -6.51 9.33 -1.03
N SER A 134 -7.18 8.23 -0.70
CA SER A 134 -8.21 7.67 -1.57
C SER A 134 -9.36 8.65 -1.86
N VAL A 135 -9.68 9.55 -0.93
CA VAL A 135 -10.78 10.53 -1.05
C VAL A 135 -10.30 11.88 -1.58
N CYS A 136 -9.19 12.40 -1.03
CA CYS A 136 -8.73 13.76 -1.27
C CYS A 136 -7.43 13.85 -2.09
N GLY A 137 -6.74 12.74 -2.34
CA GLY A 137 -5.43 12.70 -2.97
C GLY A 137 -5.30 13.51 -4.25
N PRO A 138 -6.22 13.38 -5.23
CA PRO A 138 -6.17 14.17 -6.47
C PRO A 138 -6.21 15.68 -6.22
N LEU A 139 -7.04 16.14 -5.28
CA LEU A 139 -7.10 17.55 -4.89
C LEU A 139 -5.83 18.02 -4.20
N LEU A 140 -5.32 17.24 -3.25
CA LEU A 140 -4.09 17.56 -2.52
C LEU A 140 -2.89 17.62 -3.46
N ASN A 141 -2.81 16.72 -4.43
CA ASN A 141 -1.77 16.76 -5.47
C ASN A 141 -1.86 18.01 -6.35
N GLN A 142 -3.07 18.44 -6.70
CA GLN A 142 -3.28 19.70 -7.42
C GLN A 142 -2.79 20.91 -6.59
N VAL A 143 -3.19 20.98 -5.32
CA VAL A 143 -2.77 22.05 -4.41
C VAL A 143 -1.24 22.06 -4.24
N ALA A 144 -0.60 20.90 -4.14
CA ALA A 144 0.86 20.79 -4.08
C ALA A 144 1.51 21.43 -5.28
N ALA A 145 1.04 21.13 -6.49
CA ALA A 145 1.56 21.69 -7.73
C ALA A 145 1.38 23.22 -7.78
N GLU A 146 0.24 23.76 -7.34
CA GLU A 146 -0.05 25.20 -7.30
C GLU A 146 0.88 25.96 -6.35
N HIS A 147 1.36 25.32 -5.27
CA HIS A 147 2.20 25.94 -4.24
C HIS A 147 3.67 25.52 -4.28
N GLY A 148 4.10 24.77 -5.33
CA GLY A 148 5.48 24.32 -5.50
C GLY A 148 5.95 23.31 -4.43
N ALA A 149 5.01 22.59 -3.82
CA ALA A 149 5.26 21.53 -2.85
C ALA A 149 5.14 20.15 -3.51
N VAL A 150 5.63 19.14 -2.81
CA VAL A 150 5.46 17.72 -3.19
C VAL A 150 4.37 17.09 -2.33
N TYR A 151 3.43 16.43 -2.96
CA TYR A 151 2.51 15.50 -2.32
C TYR A 151 2.81 14.08 -2.79
N ALA A 152 3.05 13.16 -1.87
CA ALA A 152 3.38 11.78 -2.23
C ALA A 152 2.86 10.79 -1.21
N LEU A 153 2.45 9.61 -1.71
CA LEU A 153 2.32 8.41 -0.90
C LEU A 153 3.67 7.95 -0.39
N VAL A 154 3.72 7.45 0.82
CA VAL A 154 4.93 6.82 1.36
C VAL A 154 5.20 5.48 0.67
N ASN A 155 6.48 5.15 0.50
CA ASN A 155 6.90 3.84 -0.02
C ASN A 155 6.76 2.77 1.07
N GLY A 156 6.48 1.53 0.63
CA GLY A 156 6.41 0.36 1.50
C GLY A 156 5.00 -0.08 1.84
N ASP A 157 3.98 0.67 1.42
CA ASP A 157 2.58 0.22 1.48
C ASP A 157 2.12 -0.31 0.11
N GLN A 158 1.12 -1.18 0.11
CA GLN A 158 0.64 -1.91 -1.08
C GLN A 158 0.30 -1.00 -2.26
N PRO A 159 -0.47 0.08 -2.13
CA PRO A 159 -0.83 0.90 -3.27
C PRO A 159 0.40 1.55 -3.93
N ARG A 160 1.41 1.94 -3.15
CA ARG A 160 2.63 2.52 -3.72
C ARG A 160 3.46 1.49 -4.46
N ASN A 161 3.60 0.27 -3.91
CA ASN A 161 4.30 -0.82 -4.56
C ASN A 161 3.62 -1.19 -5.89
N LEU A 162 2.28 -1.27 -5.89
CA LEU A 162 1.50 -1.52 -7.10
C LEU A 162 1.70 -0.43 -8.16
N LEU A 163 1.74 0.85 -7.74
CA LEU A 163 2.00 1.98 -8.63
C LEU A 163 3.41 1.94 -9.24
N ASP A 164 4.41 1.53 -8.46
CA ASP A 164 5.76 1.36 -8.97
C ASP A 164 5.84 0.21 -9.99
N LEU A 165 5.18 -0.91 -9.72
CA LEU A 165 5.06 -2.03 -10.64
C LEU A 165 4.32 -1.64 -11.94
N TYR A 166 3.20 -0.93 -11.80
CA TYR A 166 2.42 -0.40 -12.92
C TYR A 166 3.27 0.57 -13.77
N SER A 167 3.94 1.52 -13.13
CA SER A 167 4.77 2.50 -13.81
C SER A 167 5.92 1.85 -14.57
N TRP A 168 6.54 0.81 -13.98
CA TRP A 168 7.58 0.03 -14.64
C TRP A 168 7.04 -0.70 -15.89
N ALA A 169 5.87 -1.33 -15.80
CA ALA A 169 5.26 -1.99 -16.96
C ALA A 169 4.93 -1.01 -18.09
N MET A 170 4.39 0.17 -17.72
CA MET A 170 4.08 1.24 -18.69
C MET A 170 5.35 1.77 -19.37
N LEU A 171 6.45 1.94 -18.64
CA LEU A 171 7.75 2.36 -19.21
C LEU A 171 8.31 1.34 -20.20
N LEU A 172 8.01 0.05 -20.01
CA LEU A 172 8.37 -1.01 -20.94
C LEU A 172 7.44 -1.09 -22.16
N GLY A 173 6.38 -0.28 -22.22
CA GLY A 173 5.38 -0.32 -23.28
C GLY A 173 4.45 -1.54 -23.21
N LEU A 174 4.30 -2.16 -22.04
CA LEU A 174 3.39 -3.29 -21.86
C LEU A 174 1.96 -2.80 -21.67
N GLU A 175 1.00 -3.47 -22.31
CA GLU A 175 -0.42 -3.24 -22.09
C GLU A 175 -0.85 -3.88 -20.77
N VAL A 176 -1.27 -3.05 -19.80
CA VAL A 176 -1.79 -3.52 -18.51
C VAL A 176 -3.28 -3.86 -18.66
N VAL A 177 -3.61 -5.13 -18.50
CA VAL A 177 -4.97 -5.67 -18.58
C VAL A 177 -5.70 -5.55 -17.25
N ALA A 178 -5.02 -5.90 -16.15
CA ALA A 178 -5.50 -5.76 -14.80
C ALA A 178 -4.35 -5.43 -13.85
N ALA A 179 -4.63 -4.66 -12.81
CA ALA A 179 -3.75 -4.40 -11.70
C ALA A 179 -4.49 -4.65 -10.39
N GLY A 180 -3.81 -5.13 -9.36
CA GLY A 180 -4.49 -5.39 -8.11
C GLY A 180 -3.59 -5.98 -7.04
N LYS A 181 -4.24 -6.44 -5.99
CA LYS A 181 -3.56 -7.06 -4.84
C LYS A 181 -4.30 -8.31 -4.36
N SER A 182 -3.64 -9.12 -3.55
CA SER A 182 -4.36 -10.04 -2.70
C SER A 182 -4.94 -9.29 -1.50
N SER A 183 -6.06 -9.77 -0.98
CA SER A 183 -6.62 -9.26 0.27
C SER A 183 -5.69 -9.54 1.45
N GLU A 184 -6.03 -9.03 2.63
CA GLU A 184 -5.16 -8.96 3.81
C GLU A 184 -4.78 -10.33 4.40
N TYR A 185 -5.50 -11.39 4.06
CA TYR A 185 -5.33 -12.71 4.66
C TYR A 185 -5.22 -13.81 3.62
N ASP A 186 -4.39 -14.84 3.90
CA ASP A 186 -4.37 -16.06 3.11
C ASP A 186 -5.48 -17.02 3.55
N PHE A 187 -5.99 -17.75 2.58
CA PHE A 187 -6.81 -18.93 2.74
C PHE A 187 -5.92 -20.17 2.57
N VAL A 188 -5.57 -20.80 3.68
CA VAL A 188 -4.67 -21.96 3.71
C VAL A 188 -5.45 -23.24 3.80
N TRP A 189 -5.27 -24.13 2.85
CA TRP A 189 -5.93 -25.43 2.85
C TRP A 189 -4.91 -26.58 2.76
N ASP A 190 -4.96 -27.47 3.76
CA ASP A 190 -4.14 -28.67 3.78
C ASP A 190 -4.85 -29.81 3.06
N ARG A 191 -4.29 -30.24 1.93
CA ARG A 191 -4.85 -31.30 1.09
C ARG A 191 -4.84 -32.69 1.75
N GLU A 192 -3.94 -32.94 2.69
CA GLU A 192 -3.80 -34.23 3.35
C GLU A 192 -4.86 -34.41 4.44
N THR A 193 -5.11 -33.34 5.20
CA THR A 193 -6.03 -33.36 6.34
C THR A 193 -7.41 -32.82 6.01
N GLY A 194 -7.55 -32.06 4.94
CA GLY A 194 -8.76 -31.29 4.59
C GLY A 194 -9.00 -30.08 5.49
N GLU A 195 -8.01 -29.67 6.26
CA GLU A 195 -8.10 -28.54 7.18
C GLU A 195 -7.92 -27.21 6.44
N PHE A 196 -8.74 -26.24 6.80
CA PHE A 196 -8.72 -24.87 6.30
C PHE A 196 -8.45 -23.90 7.46
N THR A 197 -7.63 -22.89 7.20
CA THR A 197 -7.34 -21.79 8.12
C THR A 197 -7.32 -20.48 7.36
N CYS A 198 -7.97 -19.44 7.91
CA CYS A 198 -7.78 -18.06 7.50
C CYS A 198 -6.69 -17.44 8.38
N THR A 199 -5.74 -16.72 7.79
CA THR A 199 -4.63 -16.10 8.55
C THR A 199 -5.00 -14.77 9.19
N ASP A 200 -6.26 -14.58 9.55
CA ASP A 200 -6.82 -13.38 10.20
C ASP A 200 -6.48 -13.23 11.70
N GLY A 201 -5.66 -14.13 12.23
CA GLY A 201 -5.28 -14.16 13.64
C GLY A 201 -6.31 -14.83 14.56
N SER A 202 -7.45 -15.30 14.04
CA SER A 202 -8.48 -15.99 14.85
C SER A 202 -8.01 -17.35 15.36
N GLY A 203 -7.06 -17.98 14.65
CA GLY A 203 -6.60 -19.35 14.93
C GLY A 203 -7.65 -20.42 14.68
N VAL A 204 -8.74 -20.08 14.00
CA VAL A 204 -9.82 -21.04 13.68
C VAL A 204 -9.36 -22.01 12.60
N VAL A 205 -9.48 -23.30 12.89
CA VAL A 205 -9.20 -24.39 11.94
C VAL A 205 -10.51 -25.15 11.69
N GLU A 206 -10.88 -25.32 10.44
CA GLU A 206 -12.08 -26.06 10.05
C GLU A 206 -11.76 -27.13 9.03
N LYS A 207 -12.53 -28.22 9.05
CA LYS A 207 -12.45 -29.26 8.01
C LYS A 207 -13.37 -28.90 6.86
N ILE A 208 -12.78 -28.66 5.69
CA ILE A 208 -13.50 -28.34 4.46
C ILE A 208 -13.04 -29.28 3.34
N PRO A 209 -13.43 -30.57 3.39
CA PRO A 209 -13.00 -31.56 2.38
C PRO A 209 -13.50 -31.22 0.97
N GLN A 210 -14.61 -30.48 0.84
CA GLN A 210 -15.17 -30.04 -0.44
C GLN A 210 -14.22 -29.20 -1.28
N MET A 211 -13.21 -28.54 -0.67
CA MET A 211 -12.17 -27.81 -1.38
C MET A 211 -11.36 -28.70 -2.34
N GLN A 212 -11.33 -30.02 -2.12
CA GLN A 212 -10.65 -30.96 -3.01
C GLN A 212 -11.22 -30.90 -4.42
N ASP A 213 -12.54 -30.72 -4.58
CA ASP A 213 -13.23 -30.76 -5.87
C ASP A 213 -12.95 -29.48 -6.71
N CYS A 214 -12.63 -28.37 -6.06
CA CYS A 214 -12.32 -27.08 -6.71
C CYS A 214 -10.89 -26.56 -6.41
N TRP A 215 -10.00 -27.42 -5.95
CA TRP A 215 -8.61 -27.04 -5.65
C TRP A 215 -7.83 -26.55 -6.86
N TYR A 216 -8.05 -27.14 -8.02
CA TYR A 216 -7.44 -26.72 -9.28
C TYR A 216 -8.43 -25.90 -10.10
N TYR A 217 -7.96 -24.74 -10.57
CA TYR A 217 -8.75 -23.88 -11.43
C TYR A 217 -9.03 -24.54 -12.79
N ASN A 218 -10.30 -24.62 -13.12
CA ASN A 218 -10.80 -25.18 -14.37
C ASN A 218 -11.93 -24.31 -14.97
N GLY A 219 -11.71 -22.98 -14.99
CA GLY A 219 -12.69 -22.01 -15.49
C GLY A 219 -13.46 -21.30 -14.36
N VAL A 220 -14.30 -20.34 -14.74
CA VAL A 220 -15.00 -19.43 -13.84
C VAL A 220 -15.86 -20.17 -12.81
N GLU A 221 -16.47 -21.28 -13.18
CA GLU A 221 -17.27 -22.11 -12.28
C GLU A 221 -16.50 -22.56 -11.02
N THR A 222 -15.18 -22.75 -11.14
CA THR A 222 -14.32 -23.08 -9.98
C THR A 222 -14.31 -21.94 -8.95
N LEU A 223 -14.35 -20.70 -9.40
CA LEU A 223 -14.36 -19.53 -8.51
C LEU A 223 -15.67 -19.42 -7.74
N ASP A 224 -16.80 -19.71 -8.40
CA ASP A 224 -18.13 -19.73 -7.77
C ASP A 224 -18.22 -20.84 -6.72
N GLN A 225 -17.68 -22.03 -7.01
CA GLN A 225 -17.60 -23.12 -6.05
C GLN A 225 -16.77 -22.75 -4.82
N ARG A 226 -15.56 -22.22 -5.01
CA ARG A 226 -14.69 -21.78 -3.92
C ARG A 226 -15.36 -20.68 -3.08
N ARG A 227 -15.99 -19.69 -3.73
CA ARG A 227 -16.72 -18.63 -3.05
C ARG A 227 -17.87 -19.17 -2.20
N SER A 228 -18.65 -20.10 -2.74
CA SER A 228 -19.75 -20.72 -2.00
C SER A 228 -19.27 -21.51 -0.78
N ILE A 229 -18.19 -22.26 -0.92
CA ILE A 229 -17.60 -23.05 0.17
C ILE A 229 -17.04 -22.15 1.27
N LEU A 230 -16.43 -21.01 0.89
CA LEU A 230 -15.74 -20.09 1.80
C LEU A 230 -16.54 -18.81 2.10
N GLU A 231 -17.85 -18.80 1.85
CA GLU A 231 -18.73 -17.63 1.95
C GLU A 231 -18.56 -16.87 3.28
N LYS A 232 -18.44 -17.57 4.38
CA LYS A 232 -18.29 -16.96 5.72
C LYS A 232 -16.95 -16.27 5.94
N TYR A 233 -15.93 -16.53 5.09
CA TYR A 233 -14.60 -15.91 5.16
C TYR A 233 -14.43 -14.84 4.09
N THR A 234 -15.30 -14.79 3.08
CA THR A 234 -15.23 -13.84 1.99
C THR A 234 -16.09 -12.60 2.30
N GLY A 235 -15.46 -11.50 2.60
CA GLY A 235 -16.11 -10.21 2.84
C GLY A 235 -15.30 -9.07 2.23
N VAL A 236 -15.92 -7.92 2.04
CA VAL A 236 -15.20 -6.74 1.53
C VAL A 236 -14.39 -6.12 2.67
N ILE A 237 -13.09 -5.92 2.46
CA ILE A 237 -12.19 -5.30 3.44
C ILE A 237 -12.02 -3.82 3.07
N SER A 238 -12.24 -2.92 4.04
CA SER A 238 -12.19 -1.48 3.82
C SER A 238 -10.81 -1.00 3.33
N ALA A 239 -9.73 -1.61 3.82
CA ALA A 239 -8.38 -1.29 3.38
C ALA A 239 -8.20 -1.54 1.88
N ASP A 240 -8.63 -2.71 1.39
CA ASP A 240 -8.56 -3.07 -0.03
C ASP A 240 -9.29 -2.05 -0.92
N LEU A 241 -10.46 -1.57 -0.47
CA LEU A 241 -11.23 -0.56 -1.20
C LEU A 241 -10.49 0.77 -1.30
N CYS A 242 -9.91 1.24 -0.17
CA CYS A 242 -9.14 2.48 -0.14
C CYS A 242 -7.92 2.39 -1.07
N GLU A 243 -7.21 1.28 -1.03
CA GLU A 243 -6.01 1.04 -1.82
C GLU A 243 -6.31 0.97 -3.32
N MET A 244 -7.34 0.22 -3.71
CA MET A 244 -7.72 0.15 -5.13
C MET A 244 -8.31 1.46 -5.64
N ASN A 245 -9.03 2.22 -4.82
CA ASN A 245 -9.51 3.54 -5.19
C ASN A 245 -8.35 4.52 -5.41
N LEU A 246 -7.33 4.46 -4.56
CA LEU A 246 -6.12 5.26 -4.67
C LEU A 246 -5.35 4.93 -5.96
N VAL A 247 -5.16 3.65 -6.26
CA VAL A 247 -4.55 3.21 -7.53
C VAL A 247 -5.38 3.69 -8.72
N SER A 248 -6.71 3.59 -8.65
CA SER A 248 -7.61 4.10 -9.70
C SER A 248 -7.44 5.60 -9.92
N ASN A 249 -7.37 6.40 -8.86
CA ASN A 249 -7.20 7.86 -8.94
C ASN A 249 -5.91 8.26 -9.66
N ILE A 250 -4.85 7.49 -9.49
CA ILE A 250 -3.53 7.82 -10.06
C ILE A 250 -3.35 7.24 -11.46
N THR A 251 -3.84 6.03 -11.71
CA THR A 251 -3.59 5.31 -12.99
C THR A 251 -4.69 5.48 -14.02
N GLY A 252 -5.90 5.84 -13.59
CA GLY A 252 -7.11 5.83 -14.42
C GLY A 252 -7.70 4.43 -14.65
N LEU A 253 -7.09 3.37 -14.10
CA LEU A 253 -7.70 2.04 -14.09
C LEU A 253 -8.95 2.06 -13.22
N VAL A 254 -9.99 1.35 -13.59
CA VAL A 254 -11.25 1.31 -12.83
C VAL A 254 -11.73 -0.13 -12.69
N PRO A 255 -12.55 -0.47 -11.69
CA PRO A 255 -13.10 -1.81 -11.57
C PRO A 255 -13.83 -2.27 -12.84
N SER A 256 -13.81 -3.57 -13.13
CA SER A 256 -14.50 -4.18 -14.28
C SER A 256 -16.03 -4.10 -14.16
N SER A 257 -16.53 -4.05 -12.93
CA SER A 257 -17.93 -3.90 -12.55
C SER A 257 -18.06 -2.84 -11.46
N PRO A 258 -19.28 -2.47 -11.00
CA PRO A 258 -19.44 -1.56 -9.86
C PRO A 258 -18.81 -2.03 -8.55
N PHE A 259 -18.38 -3.29 -8.49
CA PHE A 259 -17.75 -3.92 -7.32
C PHE A 259 -16.44 -4.60 -7.74
N LEU A 260 -15.49 -4.71 -6.81
CA LEU A 260 -14.33 -5.57 -6.94
C LEU A 260 -14.78 -7.03 -6.88
N SER A 261 -14.15 -7.90 -7.67
CA SER A 261 -14.64 -9.28 -7.88
C SER A 261 -14.29 -10.22 -6.72
N TYR A 262 -13.18 -10.02 -6.06
CA TYR A 262 -12.69 -10.85 -4.95
C TYR A 262 -12.75 -12.37 -5.24
N PRO A 263 -12.22 -12.88 -6.35
CA PRO A 263 -12.17 -14.32 -6.56
C PRO A 263 -11.27 -14.98 -5.53
N VAL A 264 -11.62 -16.19 -5.09
CA VAL A 264 -10.73 -17.06 -4.30
C VAL A 264 -9.83 -17.82 -5.28
N ALA A 265 -8.55 -17.45 -5.32
CA ALA A 265 -7.64 -17.90 -6.37
C ALA A 265 -6.22 -18.12 -5.83
N LYS A 266 -5.46 -18.95 -6.51
CA LYS A 266 -4.01 -19.04 -6.32
C LYS A 266 -3.31 -17.99 -7.18
N THR A 267 -2.18 -17.47 -6.72
CA THR A 267 -1.35 -16.54 -7.50
C THR A 267 -1.03 -17.09 -8.90
N SER A 268 -0.78 -18.39 -9.02
CA SER A 268 -0.51 -19.06 -10.30
C SER A 268 -1.69 -19.11 -11.28
N GLU A 269 -2.89 -18.77 -10.84
CA GLU A 269 -4.12 -18.81 -11.63
C GLU A 269 -4.51 -17.44 -12.19
N LEU A 270 -3.94 -16.34 -11.65
CA LEU A 270 -4.38 -14.97 -11.91
C LEU A 270 -4.34 -14.60 -13.40
N ALA A 271 -3.32 -15.07 -14.13
CA ALA A 271 -3.20 -14.84 -15.58
C ALA A 271 -4.27 -15.56 -16.43
N ASN A 272 -5.08 -16.43 -15.81
CA ASN A 272 -6.24 -17.08 -16.45
C ASN A 272 -7.57 -16.55 -15.94
N ILE A 273 -7.56 -15.81 -14.83
CA ILE A 273 -8.75 -15.28 -14.16
C ILE A 273 -8.98 -13.83 -14.56
N PHE A 274 -7.96 -12.99 -14.41
CA PHE A 274 -8.06 -11.56 -14.72
C PHE A 274 -7.78 -11.28 -16.21
N ILE A 275 -8.56 -11.91 -17.06
CA ILE A 275 -8.60 -11.73 -18.51
C ILE A 275 -10.06 -11.52 -18.96
N PRO A 276 -10.31 -11.01 -20.18
CA PRO A 276 -11.66 -10.80 -20.68
C PRO A 276 -12.55 -12.06 -20.63
N GLU A 277 -13.85 -11.85 -20.39
CA GLU A 277 -14.86 -12.93 -20.37
C GLU A 277 -14.88 -13.71 -21.70
N GLU A 278 -14.68 -13.03 -22.83
CA GLU A 278 -14.59 -13.64 -24.16
C GLU A 278 -13.40 -14.60 -24.31
N ASP A 279 -12.38 -14.41 -23.47
CA ASP A 279 -11.18 -15.24 -23.40
C ASP A 279 -11.25 -16.30 -22.27
N GLY A 280 -12.38 -16.39 -21.57
CA GLY A 280 -12.63 -17.34 -20.49
C GLY A 280 -12.28 -16.85 -19.09
N GLY A 281 -12.05 -15.55 -18.91
CA GLY A 281 -11.83 -14.90 -17.61
C GLY A 281 -13.07 -14.25 -17.03
N ILE A 282 -12.85 -13.27 -16.13
CA ILE A 282 -13.93 -12.59 -15.40
C ILE A 282 -14.09 -11.10 -15.74
N LEU A 283 -13.24 -10.56 -16.62
CA LEU A 283 -13.24 -9.13 -16.88
C LEU A 283 -14.17 -8.76 -18.04
N LYS A 284 -15.03 -7.77 -17.82
CA LYS A 284 -15.86 -7.19 -18.88
C LYS A 284 -15.12 -6.22 -19.80
N LYS A 285 -13.93 -5.78 -19.37
CA LYS A 285 -13.03 -4.88 -20.10
C LYS A 285 -11.61 -5.05 -19.59
N THR A 286 -10.63 -4.53 -20.31
CA THR A 286 -9.22 -4.40 -19.88
C THR A 286 -8.97 -3.06 -19.20
N GLY A 287 -7.79 -2.91 -18.58
CA GLY A 287 -7.44 -1.68 -17.86
C GLY A 287 -8.19 -1.53 -16.56
N VAL A 288 -8.20 -2.57 -15.73
CA VAL A 288 -9.01 -2.63 -14.51
C VAL A 288 -8.16 -2.75 -13.24
N VAL A 289 -8.76 -2.39 -12.10
CA VAL A 289 -8.27 -2.74 -10.77
C VAL A 289 -9.17 -3.80 -10.15
N ASP A 290 -8.58 -4.73 -9.38
CA ASP A 290 -9.34 -5.75 -8.65
C ASP A 290 -8.55 -6.30 -7.46
N VAL A 291 -9.20 -7.11 -6.62
CA VAL A 291 -8.64 -7.79 -5.45
C VAL A 291 -8.99 -9.27 -5.52
N PHE A 292 -8.15 -10.14 -4.99
CA PHE A 292 -8.44 -11.56 -4.86
C PHE A 292 -8.10 -12.08 -3.46
N TYR A 293 -8.74 -13.15 -3.02
CA TYR A 293 -8.34 -13.90 -1.83
C TYR A 293 -7.30 -14.93 -2.20
N ASN A 294 -6.10 -14.84 -1.61
CA ASN A 294 -5.03 -15.78 -1.90
C ASN A 294 -5.30 -17.15 -1.28
N LEU A 295 -5.61 -18.13 -2.11
CA LEU A 295 -5.73 -19.53 -1.74
C LEU A 295 -4.39 -20.23 -1.92
N ARG A 296 -3.90 -20.90 -0.88
CA ARG A 296 -2.63 -21.64 -0.95
C ARG A 296 -2.64 -22.93 -0.13
N GLY A 297 -1.69 -23.80 -0.42
CA GLY A 297 -1.35 -24.92 0.43
C GLY A 297 -0.55 -24.49 1.65
N LYS A 298 -0.49 -25.37 2.67
CA LYS A 298 0.28 -25.10 3.90
C LYS A 298 1.78 -24.86 3.65
N ASP A 299 2.34 -25.52 2.64
CA ASP A 299 3.76 -25.43 2.28
C ASP A 299 4.06 -24.41 1.19
N GLU A 300 3.07 -23.70 0.70
CA GLU A 300 3.22 -22.63 -0.28
C GLU A 300 3.45 -21.29 0.43
N ALA A 301 4.28 -20.42 -0.17
CA ALA A 301 4.55 -19.10 0.38
C ALA A 301 3.27 -18.24 0.45
N SER A 302 3.20 -17.38 1.46
CA SER A 302 2.15 -16.36 1.56
C SER A 302 2.25 -15.34 0.43
N PHE A 303 1.10 -14.87 -0.01
CA PHE A 303 0.99 -13.72 -0.92
C PHE A 303 -0.02 -12.70 -0.38
N CYS A 304 -0.38 -12.77 0.91
CA CYS A 304 -1.28 -11.80 1.51
C CYS A 304 -0.71 -10.38 1.39
N GLY A 305 -1.54 -9.43 0.99
CA GLY A 305 -1.10 -8.06 0.71
C GLY A 305 -0.18 -7.90 -0.49
N GLY A 306 0.15 -8.97 -1.21
CA GLY A 306 1.02 -8.90 -2.40
C GLY A 306 0.31 -8.29 -3.61
N GLU A 307 1.05 -7.55 -4.42
CA GLU A 307 0.54 -6.83 -5.57
C GLU A 307 0.80 -7.58 -6.87
N PHE A 308 -0.10 -7.42 -7.82
CA PHE A 308 0.03 -8.03 -9.15
C PHE A 308 -0.43 -7.09 -10.26
N ILE A 309 0.13 -7.31 -11.44
CA ILE A 309 -0.45 -6.83 -12.71
C ILE A 309 -0.52 -7.97 -13.71
N ILE A 310 -1.54 -7.96 -14.54
CA ILE A 310 -1.65 -8.82 -15.71
C ILE A 310 -1.35 -7.96 -16.93
N VAL A 311 -0.36 -8.37 -17.70
CA VAL A 311 0.05 -7.67 -18.93
C VAL A 311 -0.12 -8.57 -20.13
N LYS A 312 -0.42 -7.95 -21.26
CA LYS A 312 -0.51 -8.64 -22.54
C LYS A 312 0.84 -8.62 -23.26
N CYS A 313 1.26 -9.77 -23.74
CA CYS A 313 2.46 -9.93 -24.53
C CYS A 313 2.09 -10.27 -25.99
N GLU A 314 2.16 -9.30 -26.90
CA GLU A 314 1.80 -9.50 -28.29
C GLU A 314 2.87 -10.26 -29.10
N ASN A 315 4.14 -10.12 -28.71
CA ASN A 315 5.24 -10.75 -29.42
C ASN A 315 5.40 -12.22 -29.02
N GLU A 316 5.20 -13.13 -29.97
CA GLU A 316 5.24 -14.58 -29.75
C GLU A 316 6.62 -15.06 -29.24
N LYS A 317 7.70 -14.54 -29.77
CA LYS A 317 9.04 -14.91 -29.32
C LYS A 317 9.35 -14.43 -27.92
N MET A 318 8.92 -13.23 -27.56
CA MET A 318 9.00 -12.71 -26.19
C MET A 318 8.17 -13.57 -25.22
N TRP A 319 6.96 -13.97 -25.62
CA TRP A 319 6.12 -14.88 -24.85
C TRP A 319 6.83 -16.20 -24.55
N GLU A 320 7.42 -16.86 -25.56
CA GLU A 320 8.16 -18.11 -25.39
C GLU A 320 9.35 -17.94 -24.42
N ILE A 321 10.09 -16.83 -24.55
CA ILE A 321 11.23 -16.53 -23.69
C ILE A 321 10.79 -16.37 -22.24
N LEU A 322 9.75 -15.57 -21.97
CA LEU A 322 9.21 -15.37 -20.63
C LEU A 322 8.69 -16.68 -20.03
N LYS A 323 7.97 -17.48 -20.82
CA LYS A 323 7.49 -18.81 -20.42
C LYS A 323 8.66 -19.73 -20.03
N SER A 324 9.74 -19.73 -20.81
CA SER A 324 10.94 -20.52 -20.53
C SER A 324 11.70 -20.08 -19.27
N LYS A 325 11.49 -18.84 -18.82
CA LYS A 325 12.05 -18.27 -17.57
C LYS A 325 11.19 -18.54 -16.34
N GLY A 326 10.06 -19.23 -16.51
CA GLY A 326 9.16 -19.60 -15.41
C GLY A 326 8.16 -18.51 -15.00
N HIS A 327 7.95 -17.49 -15.85
CA HIS A 327 6.87 -16.53 -15.59
C HIS A 327 5.51 -17.21 -15.61
N VAL A 328 4.61 -16.77 -14.73
CA VAL A 328 3.23 -17.28 -14.68
C VAL A 328 2.46 -16.72 -15.88
N MET A 329 2.02 -17.60 -16.74
CA MET A 329 1.41 -17.29 -18.02
C MET A 329 -0.02 -17.83 -18.09
N SER A 330 -0.87 -17.22 -18.93
CA SER A 330 -2.15 -17.83 -19.31
C SER A 330 -1.94 -19.19 -19.97
N LYS A 331 -2.86 -20.12 -19.72
CA LYS A 331 -2.82 -21.45 -20.36
C LYS A 331 -3.10 -21.38 -21.88
N ASN A 332 -3.81 -20.33 -22.31
CA ASN A 332 -4.13 -20.11 -23.72
C ASN A 332 -3.03 -19.27 -24.38
N ASP A 333 -2.16 -19.91 -25.13
CA ASP A 333 -1.04 -19.27 -25.85
C ASP A 333 -1.49 -18.19 -26.86
N LYS A 334 -2.77 -18.18 -27.27
CA LYS A 334 -3.31 -17.14 -28.17
C LYS A 334 -3.57 -15.82 -27.46
N ILE A 335 -3.87 -15.87 -26.14
CA ILE A 335 -4.19 -14.69 -25.33
C ILE A 335 -2.91 -14.01 -24.83
N ARG A 336 -1.88 -14.78 -24.54
CA ARG A 336 -0.54 -14.33 -24.14
C ARG A 336 -0.52 -13.36 -22.98
N MET A 337 -1.33 -13.64 -21.96
CA MET A 337 -1.31 -12.86 -20.71
C MET A 337 -0.25 -13.39 -19.76
N HIS A 338 0.45 -12.49 -19.08
CA HIS A 338 1.39 -12.91 -18.08
C HIS A 338 1.32 -12.05 -16.81
N LEU A 339 1.63 -12.68 -15.69
CA LEU A 339 1.62 -12.10 -14.36
C LEU A 339 2.97 -11.49 -14.04
N LEU A 340 2.97 -10.23 -13.61
CA LEU A 340 4.06 -9.61 -12.87
C LEU A 340 3.57 -9.38 -11.43
N SER A 341 4.38 -9.68 -10.44
CA SER A 341 3.97 -9.58 -9.05
C SER A 341 5.12 -9.20 -8.12
N ILE A 342 4.77 -8.54 -7.04
CA ILE A 342 5.65 -8.24 -5.92
C ILE A 342 5.00 -8.86 -4.68
N PRO A 343 5.59 -9.89 -4.05
CA PRO A 343 5.11 -10.38 -2.77
C PRO A 343 5.43 -9.34 -1.69
N LEU A 344 4.46 -9.05 -0.83
CA LEU A 344 4.73 -8.32 0.39
C LEU A 344 5.47 -9.28 1.32
N TYR A 345 6.72 -8.98 1.64
CA TYR A 345 7.43 -9.74 2.65
C TYR A 345 6.83 -9.40 4.02
N GLY A 346 5.90 -10.23 4.46
CA GLY A 346 5.47 -10.23 5.84
C GLY A 346 6.60 -10.68 6.77
N PRO A 347 6.50 -10.40 8.07
CA PRO A 347 7.49 -10.80 9.06
C PRO A 347 7.68 -12.29 9.12
#